data_b591a04ff95103fbac3ae9f4d581647e
#
_entry.id   b591a04ff95103fbac3ae9f4d581647e
#
_cell.length_a   1.000
_cell.length_b   1.000
_cell.length_c   1.000
_cell.angle_alpha   90.00
_cell.angle_beta   90.00
_cell.angle_gamma   90.00
#
_symmetry.space_group_name_H-M   'P 1'
#
loop_
_entity.id
_entity.type
_entity.pdbx_description
1 polymer ?
#
loop_
_entity_poly.entity_id
_entity_poly.type
_entity_poly.pdbx_seq_one_letter_code
_entity_poly.pdbx_strand_id
1 'polypeptide(L)'
;MTDSTEVVIGDENGQHVAIRALSRNHPDLFDYWDANWVACELEIAAGGFRGAFRADLRSEEFRAFLEEADGLSRTLDGAASFSTMEGQIAFSLAGDGNGHVRVHGEAVDTPGSDNRLQFSFDIDQTYLPQICRSLEVILAAFPVVGAADT
;
A
#
# COMPACT_ATOMS: atom_id res chain seq x y z
N MET A 1 -23.50 4.62 0.78
CA MET A 1 -22.26 3.81 0.76
C MET A 1 -21.15 4.55 1.47
N THR A 2 -20.52 3.91 2.39
CA THR A 2 -19.38 4.51 3.08
C THR A 2 -18.12 4.34 2.24
N ASP A 3 -17.26 5.33 2.33
CA ASP A 3 -15.95 5.23 1.69
C ASP A 3 -15.18 4.08 2.30
N SER A 4 -14.62 3.26 1.44
CA SER A 4 -13.79 2.15 1.86
C SER A 4 -12.41 2.65 2.25
N THR A 5 -11.87 2.12 3.36
CA THR A 5 -10.49 2.35 3.75
C THR A 5 -9.57 1.35 3.05
N GLU A 6 -9.76 1.20 1.77
CA GLU A 6 -9.02 0.25 0.94
C GLU A 6 -8.38 0.95 -0.25
N VAL A 7 -7.13 0.61 -0.52
CA VAL A 7 -6.46 1.02 -1.75
C VAL A 7 -6.27 -0.22 -2.62
N VAL A 8 -6.65 -0.09 -3.90
CA VAL A 8 -6.46 -1.14 -4.90
C VAL A 8 -5.47 -0.63 -5.93
N ILE A 9 -4.34 -1.32 -6.06
CA ILE A 9 -3.33 -1.04 -7.09
C ILE A 9 -3.59 -2.02 -8.23
N GLY A 10 -4.27 -1.55 -9.27
CA GLY A 10 -4.65 -2.39 -10.40
C GLY A 10 -6.14 -2.55 -10.54
N ASP A 11 -6.54 -3.65 -11.18
CA ASP A 11 -7.94 -3.97 -11.47
C ASP A 11 -8.45 -4.97 -10.43
N GLU A 12 -9.45 -4.58 -9.66
CA GLU A 12 -9.99 -5.46 -8.61
C GLU A 12 -10.58 -6.76 -9.15
N ASN A 13 -10.92 -6.79 -10.44
CA ASN A 13 -11.41 -8.00 -11.11
C ASN A 13 -10.33 -8.71 -11.92
N GLY A 14 -9.10 -8.24 -11.83
CA GLY A 14 -7.96 -8.77 -12.56
C GLY A 14 -6.73 -8.81 -11.67
N GLN A 15 -5.60 -8.35 -12.19
CA GLN A 15 -4.36 -8.32 -11.41
C GLN A 15 -4.33 -7.09 -10.52
N HIS A 16 -4.03 -7.29 -9.24
CA HIS A 16 -4.02 -6.18 -8.28
C HIS A 16 -3.30 -6.52 -6.98
N VAL A 17 -2.97 -5.46 -6.24
CA VAL A 17 -2.66 -5.51 -4.81
C VAL A 17 -3.72 -4.68 -4.12
N ALA A 18 -4.44 -5.26 -3.17
CA ALA A 18 -5.44 -4.55 -2.38
C ALA A 18 -5.01 -4.55 -0.92
N ILE A 19 -5.09 -3.38 -0.29
CA ILE A 19 -4.77 -3.21 1.12
C ILE A 19 -5.97 -2.53 1.77
N ARG A 20 -6.61 -3.23 2.72
CA ARG A 20 -7.73 -2.69 3.49
C ARG A 20 -7.27 -2.41 4.91
N ALA A 21 -7.32 -1.15 5.31
CA ALA A 21 -7.02 -0.74 6.67
C ALA A 21 -8.26 -0.90 7.54
N LEU A 22 -8.14 -1.63 8.63
CA LEU A 22 -9.29 -2.01 9.46
C LEU A 22 -9.41 -1.19 10.74
N SER A 23 -8.34 -1.14 11.54
CA SER A 23 -8.39 -0.49 12.85
C SER A 23 -6.98 -0.24 13.36
N ARG A 24 -6.85 0.71 14.29
CA ARG A 24 -5.58 0.88 15.00
C ARG A 24 -5.40 -0.26 15.99
N ASN A 25 -4.15 -0.75 16.11
CA ASN A 25 -3.82 -1.77 17.09
C ASN A 25 -3.84 -1.21 18.51
N HIS A 26 -3.47 0.07 18.67
CA HIS A 26 -3.36 0.74 19.97
C HIS A 26 -4.08 2.08 19.94
N PRO A 27 -5.43 2.09 19.92
CA PRO A 27 -6.19 3.33 19.78
C PRO A 27 -6.05 4.29 20.96
N ASP A 28 -5.57 3.81 22.11
CA ASP A 28 -5.38 4.63 23.32
C ASP A 28 -3.99 5.27 23.40
N LEU A 29 -3.10 4.95 22.47
CA LEU A 29 -1.74 5.48 22.47
C LEU A 29 -1.61 6.66 21.53
N PHE A 30 -0.66 7.55 21.83
CA PHE A 30 -0.44 8.77 21.04
C PHE A 30 1.02 8.96 20.64
N ASP A 31 1.88 7.98 20.91
CA ASP A 31 3.29 8.05 20.55
C ASP A 31 3.51 7.54 19.14
N TYR A 32 4.57 8.05 18.50
CA TYR A 32 4.86 7.72 17.11
C TYR A 32 5.07 6.22 16.90
N TRP A 33 5.80 5.57 17.80
CA TRP A 33 6.25 4.19 17.57
C TRP A 33 5.17 3.13 17.77
N ASP A 34 4.23 3.36 18.68
CA ASP A 34 3.19 2.38 18.96
C ASP A 34 1.81 2.75 18.43
N ALA A 35 1.50 4.05 18.35
CA ALA A 35 0.17 4.49 17.98
C ALA A 35 -0.14 4.33 16.49
N ASN A 36 0.88 4.22 15.63
CA ASN A 36 0.68 4.21 14.19
C ASN A 36 0.46 2.82 13.58
N TRP A 37 0.44 1.78 14.38
CA TRP A 37 0.16 0.44 13.88
C TRP A 37 -1.32 0.29 13.51
N VAL A 38 -1.57 -0.19 12.29
CA VAL A 38 -2.90 -0.38 11.74
C VAL A 38 -3.03 -1.82 11.27
N ALA A 39 -4.05 -2.52 11.76
CA ALA A 39 -4.35 -3.87 11.31
C ALA A 39 -4.95 -3.81 9.91
N CYS A 40 -4.39 -4.57 8.99
CA CYS A 40 -4.79 -4.56 7.58
C CYS A 40 -5.06 -5.97 7.06
N GLU A 41 -5.89 -6.04 6.03
CA GLU A 41 -6.05 -7.24 5.22
C GLU A 41 -5.48 -6.96 3.84
N LEU A 42 -4.67 -7.89 3.33
CA LEU A 42 -4.04 -7.76 2.03
C LEU A 42 -4.50 -8.86 1.11
N GLU A 43 -4.66 -8.52 -0.17
CA GLU A 43 -4.95 -9.48 -1.22
C GLU A 43 -4.06 -9.17 -2.41
N ILE A 44 -3.45 -10.21 -2.98
CA ILE A 44 -2.65 -10.09 -4.19
C ILE A 44 -3.19 -11.07 -5.21
N ALA A 45 -3.42 -10.58 -6.42
CA ALA A 45 -3.79 -11.41 -7.57
C ALA A 45 -2.88 -11.04 -8.72
N ALA A 46 -2.06 -12.00 -9.16
CA ALA A 46 -1.10 -11.76 -10.24
C ALA A 46 -1.04 -13.03 -11.11
N GLY A 47 -1.58 -12.94 -12.32
CA GLY A 47 -1.70 -14.09 -13.19
C GLY A 47 -2.56 -15.18 -12.54
N GLY A 48 -2.03 -16.39 -12.47
CA GLY A 48 -2.69 -17.52 -11.82
C GLY A 48 -2.49 -17.61 -10.32
N PHE A 49 -1.81 -16.64 -9.71
CA PHE A 49 -1.47 -16.70 -8.30
C PHE A 49 -2.32 -15.74 -7.48
N ARG A 50 -2.75 -16.19 -6.31
CA ARG A 50 -3.49 -15.37 -5.36
C ARG A 50 -2.94 -15.59 -3.97
N GLY A 51 -2.93 -14.48 -3.18
CA GLY A 51 -2.59 -14.53 -1.78
C GLY A 51 -3.53 -13.62 -1.01
N ALA A 52 -3.90 -14.03 0.20
CA ALA A 52 -4.71 -13.21 1.09
C ALA A 52 -4.22 -13.46 2.51
N PHE A 53 -3.92 -12.38 3.24
CA PHE A 53 -3.35 -12.51 4.58
C PHE A 53 -3.52 -11.21 5.35
N ARG A 54 -3.28 -11.27 6.66
CA ARG A 54 -3.28 -10.09 7.51
C ARG A 54 -1.86 -9.59 7.75
N ALA A 55 -1.75 -8.27 7.88
CA ALA A 55 -0.48 -7.63 8.19
C ALA A 55 -0.73 -6.39 9.03
N ASP A 56 0.23 -6.05 9.89
CA ASP A 56 0.23 -4.79 10.61
C ASP A 56 1.10 -3.81 9.86
N LEU A 57 0.51 -2.72 9.42
CA LEU A 57 1.19 -1.67 8.68
C LEU A 57 1.14 -0.38 9.49
N ARG A 58 1.94 0.59 9.11
CA ARG A 58 2.04 1.84 9.84
C ARG A 58 1.47 3.00 9.03
N SER A 59 0.81 3.95 9.71
CA SER A 59 0.22 5.11 9.03
C SER A 59 1.24 5.89 8.21
N GLU A 60 2.47 6.06 8.71
CA GLU A 60 3.50 6.80 7.97
C GLU A 60 3.98 6.06 6.72
N GLU A 61 3.80 4.73 6.66
CA GLU A 61 4.11 3.98 5.45
C GLU A 61 3.15 4.33 4.33
N PHE A 62 1.87 4.48 4.65
CA PHE A 62 0.88 4.96 3.69
C PHE A 62 1.17 6.41 3.27
N ARG A 63 1.57 7.25 4.20
CA ARG A 63 1.90 8.65 3.90
C ARG A 63 3.09 8.76 2.95
N ALA A 64 4.15 8.03 3.21
CA ALA A 64 5.33 8.04 2.36
C ALA A 64 5.00 7.55 0.94
N PHE A 65 4.20 6.50 0.85
CA PHE A 65 3.78 5.99 -0.46
C PHE A 65 2.90 7.00 -1.20
N LEU A 66 1.97 7.66 -0.50
CA LEU A 66 1.13 8.69 -1.12
C LEU A 66 1.96 9.82 -1.71
N GLU A 67 2.98 10.30 -1.00
CA GLU A 67 3.84 11.36 -1.50
C GLU A 67 4.51 10.95 -2.81
N GLU A 68 5.03 9.74 -2.88
CA GLU A 68 5.68 9.25 -4.10
C GLU A 68 4.68 8.96 -5.21
N ALA A 69 3.52 8.37 -4.88
CA ALA A 69 2.48 8.08 -5.86
C ALA A 69 1.92 9.37 -6.47
N ASP A 70 1.75 10.40 -5.65
CA ASP A 70 1.31 11.71 -6.14
C ASP A 70 2.31 12.31 -7.11
N GLY A 71 3.61 12.21 -6.80
CA GLY A 71 4.66 12.65 -7.71
C GLY A 71 4.64 11.88 -9.03
N LEU A 72 4.51 10.56 -8.95
CA LEU A 72 4.42 9.72 -10.15
C LEU A 72 3.18 10.06 -10.99
N SER A 73 2.04 10.31 -10.34
CA SER A 73 0.80 10.68 -11.03
C SER A 73 0.95 11.97 -11.82
N ARG A 74 1.77 12.90 -11.33
CA ARG A 74 1.99 14.19 -12.01
C ARG A 74 3.01 14.11 -13.14
N THR A 75 4.06 13.33 -12.98
CA THR A 75 5.16 13.29 -13.96
C THR A 75 5.10 12.10 -14.90
N LEU A 76 4.45 11.01 -14.49
CA LEU A 76 4.36 9.73 -15.21
C LEU A 76 5.72 9.06 -15.42
N ASP A 77 6.76 9.59 -14.79
CA ASP A 77 8.13 9.09 -14.88
C ASP A 77 8.69 8.93 -13.47
N GLY A 78 9.52 7.93 -13.27
CA GLY A 78 10.09 7.62 -11.97
C GLY A 78 9.36 6.48 -11.29
N ALA A 79 9.41 6.47 -9.96
CA ALA A 79 8.85 5.35 -9.20
C ALA A 79 8.22 5.81 -7.90
N ALA A 80 7.25 5.01 -7.44
CA ALA A 80 6.66 5.15 -6.12
C ALA A 80 6.76 3.80 -5.43
N SER A 81 7.35 3.78 -4.24
CA SER A 81 7.59 2.52 -3.52
C SER A 81 6.83 2.48 -2.21
N PHE A 82 6.25 1.32 -1.92
CA PHE A 82 5.62 1.02 -0.65
C PHE A 82 6.49 0.02 0.08
N SER A 83 7.09 0.44 1.18
CA SER A 83 7.96 -0.40 2.01
C SER A 83 7.37 -0.47 3.41
N THR A 84 7.46 -1.62 4.05
CA THR A 84 6.85 -1.84 5.36
C THR A 84 7.87 -2.38 6.35
N MET A 85 7.71 -1.99 7.61
CA MET A 85 8.63 -2.35 8.67
C MET A 85 8.68 -3.86 8.90
N GLU A 86 7.52 -4.52 8.88
CA GLU A 86 7.43 -5.97 9.10
C GLU A 86 7.85 -6.78 7.88
N GLY A 87 7.92 -6.16 6.70
CA GLY A 87 8.37 -6.83 5.49
C GLY A 87 7.37 -7.80 4.86
N GLN A 88 6.13 -7.79 5.31
CA GLN A 88 5.11 -8.68 4.73
C GLN A 88 4.67 -8.25 3.35
N ILE A 89 4.81 -6.98 3.01
CA ILE A 89 4.48 -6.46 1.68
C ILE A 89 5.45 -5.35 1.33
N ALA A 90 5.97 -5.40 0.12
CA ALA A 90 6.77 -4.32 -0.43
C ALA A 90 6.58 -4.34 -1.94
N PHE A 91 6.34 -3.18 -2.54
CA PHE A 91 6.19 -3.11 -3.99
C PHE A 91 6.56 -1.72 -4.49
N SER A 92 6.79 -1.62 -5.79
CA SER A 92 7.03 -0.34 -6.44
C SER A 92 6.18 -0.22 -7.70
N LEU A 93 5.85 1.02 -8.02
CA LEU A 93 5.20 1.42 -9.25
C LEU A 93 6.24 2.19 -10.05
N ALA A 94 6.63 1.69 -11.22
CA ALA A 94 7.62 2.35 -12.06
C ALA A 94 6.98 2.82 -13.35
N GLY A 95 6.99 4.13 -13.58
CA GLY A 95 6.46 4.74 -14.79
C GLY A 95 7.52 4.81 -15.87
N ASP A 96 7.10 4.66 -17.14
CA ASP A 96 8.00 4.73 -18.28
C ASP A 96 8.00 6.10 -18.97
N GLY A 97 7.25 7.06 -18.41
CA GLY A 97 7.10 8.40 -19.00
C GLY A 97 6.05 8.47 -20.09
N ASN A 98 5.50 7.34 -20.53
CA ASN A 98 4.52 7.24 -21.61
C ASN A 98 3.15 6.74 -21.16
N GLY A 99 2.96 6.57 -19.84
CA GLY A 99 1.67 6.14 -19.30
C GLY A 99 1.61 4.69 -18.86
N HIS A 100 2.63 3.90 -19.13
CA HIS A 100 2.72 2.53 -18.62
C HIS A 100 3.36 2.54 -17.25
N VAL A 101 2.78 1.79 -16.31
CA VAL A 101 3.29 1.67 -14.95
C VAL A 101 3.46 0.20 -14.63
N ARG A 102 4.69 -0.18 -14.27
CA ARG A 102 5.02 -1.54 -13.87
C ARG A 102 4.88 -1.67 -12.37
N VAL A 103 4.05 -2.61 -11.93
CA VAL A 103 3.95 -2.97 -10.51
C VAL A 103 4.83 -4.19 -10.29
N HIS A 104 5.73 -4.10 -9.32
CA HIS A 104 6.67 -5.17 -9.01
C HIS A 104 6.82 -5.25 -7.51
N GLY A 105 6.67 -6.43 -6.94
CA GLY A 105 6.73 -6.55 -5.50
C GLY A 105 6.86 -7.96 -4.97
N GLU A 106 6.79 -8.04 -3.66
CA GLU A 106 6.94 -9.27 -2.91
C GLU A 106 6.01 -9.25 -1.71
N ALA A 107 5.42 -10.39 -1.41
CA ALA A 107 4.56 -10.57 -0.25
C ALA A 107 4.99 -11.81 0.54
N VAL A 108 4.88 -11.70 1.87
CA VAL A 108 5.15 -12.79 2.80
C VAL A 108 3.93 -12.91 3.70
N ASP A 109 3.34 -14.10 3.78
CA ASP A 109 2.07 -14.27 4.47
C ASP A 109 2.16 -14.08 6.00
N THR A 110 3.31 -14.39 6.58
CA THR A 110 3.55 -14.24 8.01
C THR A 110 4.98 -13.76 8.21
N PRO A 111 5.24 -12.80 9.12
CA PRO A 111 6.61 -12.35 9.36
C PRO A 111 7.53 -13.50 9.67
N GLY A 112 8.67 -13.56 8.97
CA GLY A 112 9.66 -14.61 9.15
C GLY A 112 9.37 -15.92 8.45
N SER A 113 8.24 -16.01 7.73
CA SER A 113 7.87 -17.20 6.96
C SER A 113 8.70 -17.29 5.66
N ASP A 114 8.85 -18.52 5.17
CA ASP A 114 9.48 -18.76 3.86
C ASP A 114 8.47 -18.70 2.70
N ASN A 115 7.19 -18.51 3.01
CA ASN A 115 6.16 -18.42 1.97
C ASN A 115 6.19 -17.04 1.36
N ARG A 116 6.80 -16.93 0.18
CA ARG A 116 7.01 -15.67 -0.53
C ARG A 116 6.36 -15.71 -1.90
N LEU A 117 5.67 -14.64 -2.24
CA LEU A 117 5.13 -14.44 -3.57
C LEU A 117 5.82 -13.22 -4.18
N GLN A 118 6.58 -13.44 -5.23
CA GLN A 118 7.10 -12.35 -6.05
C GLN A 118 6.15 -12.18 -7.21
N PHE A 119 5.76 -10.94 -7.47
CA PHE A 119 4.74 -10.66 -8.50
C PHE A 119 5.12 -9.43 -9.32
N SER A 120 4.55 -9.39 -10.51
CA SER A 120 4.76 -8.29 -11.43
C SER A 120 3.57 -8.22 -12.38
N PHE A 121 3.05 -7.03 -12.61
CA PHE A 121 2.00 -6.79 -13.60
C PHE A 121 2.02 -5.33 -14.02
N ASP A 122 1.31 -5.03 -15.08
CA ASP A 122 1.27 -3.67 -15.61
C ASP A 122 -0.08 -3.02 -15.37
N ILE A 123 -0.03 -1.74 -15.07
CA ILE A 123 -1.22 -0.87 -15.03
C ILE A 123 -0.93 0.35 -15.90
N ASP A 124 -1.94 1.13 -16.21
CA ASP A 124 -1.69 2.39 -16.90
C ASP A 124 -1.91 3.57 -15.96
N GLN A 125 -1.54 4.76 -16.45
CA GLN A 125 -1.58 5.98 -15.65
C GLN A 125 -2.97 6.33 -15.11
N THR A 126 -4.03 5.82 -15.73
CA THR A 126 -5.39 6.16 -15.31
C THR A 126 -5.73 5.62 -13.93
N TYR A 127 -4.99 4.64 -13.44
CA TYR A 127 -5.17 4.11 -12.09
C TYR A 127 -4.55 5.00 -11.00
N LEU A 128 -3.58 5.85 -11.35
CA LEU A 128 -2.81 6.60 -10.34
C LEU A 128 -3.67 7.59 -9.53
N PRO A 129 -4.55 8.40 -10.13
CA PRO A 129 -5.36 9.33 -9.34
C PRO A 129 -6.24 8.63 -8.31
N GLN A 130 -6.82 7.47 -8.64
CA GLN A 130 -7.65 6.73 -7.71
C GLN A 130 -6.83 6.15 -6.57
N ILE A 131 -5.61 5.67 -6.86
CA ILE A 131 -4.70 5.19 -5.82
C ILE A 131 -4.42 6.30 -4.82
N CYS A 132 -4.11 7.50 -5.30
CA CYS A 132 -3.84 8.65 -4.44
C CYS A 132 -5.07 9.01 -3.59
N ARG A 133 -6.26 9.04 -4.18
CA ARG A 133 -7.48 9.34 -3.43
C ARG A 133 -7.76 8.30 -2.35
N SER A 134 -7.56 7.03 -2.67
CA SER A 134 -7.76 5.94 -1.70
C SER A 134 -6.80 6.06 -0.53
N LEU A 135 -5.54 6.41 -0.80
CA LEU A 135 -4.55 6.63 0.26
C LEU A 135 -4.92 7.82 1.14
N GLU A 136 -5.46 8.89 0.55
CA GLU A 136 -5.95 10.03 1.32
C GLU A 136 -7.09 9.64 2.26
N VAL A 137 -8.00 8.78 1.81
CA VAL A 137 -9.09 8.27 2.66
C VAL A 137 -8.54 7.44 3.82
N ILE A 138 -7.56 6.56 3.55
CA ILE A 138 -6.93 5.77 4.60
C ILE A 138 -6.27 6.70 5.63
N LEU A 139 -5.53 7.71 5.19
CA LEU A 139 -4.84 8.63 6.08
C LEU A 139 -5.78 9.56 6.85
N ALA A 140 -6.96 9.85 6.29
CA ALA A 140 -7.98 10.60 7.01
C ALA A 140 -8.57 9.76 8.16
N ALA A 141 -8.71 8.44 7.94
CA ALA A 141 -9.21 7.54 8.97
C ALA A 141 -8.12 7.17 9.99
N PHE A 142 -6.87 7.05 9.54
CA PHE A 142 -5.74 6.64 10.37
C PHE A 142 -4.57 7.61 10.19
N PRO A 143 -4.71 8.87 10.66
CA PRO A 143 -3.64 9.86 10.48
C PRO A 143 -2.39 9.49 11.27
N VAL A 144 -1.25 9.99 10.80
CA VAL A 144 0.02 9.77 11.50
C VAL A 144 0.00 10.52 12.83
N VAL A 145 0.40 9.83 13.90
CA VAL A 145 0.43 10.36 15.26
C VAL A 145 1.89 10.55 15.69
N GLY A 146 2.18 11.68 16.31
CA GLY A 146 3.50 11.94 16.86
C GLY A 146 4.59 12.17 15.82
N ALA A 147 5.84 12.14 16.27
CA ALA A 147 7.02 12.33 15.42
C ALA A 147 8.12 11.37 15.85
N ALA A 148 8.92 10.91 14.88
CA ALA A 148 9.93 9.87 15.09
C ALA A 148 11.06 10.31 16.02
N ASP A 149 11.32 11.61 16.10
CA ASP A 149 12.43 12.18 16.88
C ASP A 149 12.06 12.57 18.30
N THR A 150 10.89 12.21 18.76
CA THR A 150 10.43 12.50 20.13
C THR A 150 10.61 11.32 21.06
#